data_2ce03fa035e349616421194299489db7
#
_entry.id   2ce03fa035e349616421194299489db7
#
_cell.length_a   1.000
_cell.length_b   1.000
_cell.length_c   1.000
_cell.angle_alpha   90.00
_cell.angle_beta   90.00
_cell.angle_gamma   90.00
#
_symmetry.space_group_name_H-M   'P 1'
#
loop_
_entity.id
_entity.type
_entity.pdbx_description
1 polymer ?
#
loop_
_entity_poly.entity_id
_entity_poly.type
_entity_poly.pdbx_seq_one_letter_code
_entity_poly.pdbx_strand_id
1 'polypeptide(L)'
;MTKYIIAVAVGAVLASFSSQAATKFKDSSVLSSGKWVKIKVGETGVYEITGEQLKQFGFSDPQKVKIFGTGGIQTTDNYNKDYTDDLEQVPAMRTGDKLYFYANGLTYEEIRSIDYTTNFDIYRSISKNAYSPASYYFLTDSEDFDARDIETVDTNESNLASVKEWRSNGVVSIWHKNDIVNPTRSGKLFLGEDFSSTKEFEITMSTPGIISGTNVVVNMSAGVKTADSQTVTLSVDGTVLDTKNVSKSADAAIYKLITSFGSTPVTEAMAQAESVTAKVSTSVSLPIAKMNYISVSYKSPLALPADSSQMRWLVKTTKESGLVIGNTTPTTHAWLVFTPNNSPYKIYNTKQYTITTSEGTSCIVPNLGTTAYAEYVIFDTGKQQKQVSFAGNVANQNLHSLATPDMLVITTPKLKAQADRIADFHRQHDGMDVEVVLQDDIFNEFGNGMRDVFAYRQLCKMLYSRNPLKFRYLLLFGSGNYDNRGIFGGDIEETLLTYQTD
;
A
#
# COMPACT_ATOMS: atom_id res chain seq x y z
N MET A 1 -39.63 -22.16 48.50
CA MET A 1 -38.47 -22.61 47.71
C MET A 1 -38.35 -21.81 46.40
N THR A 2 -38.41 -20.47 46.40
CA THR A 2 -38.43 -19.71 45.13
C THR A 2 -37.52 -18.46 45.14
N LYS A 3 -36.54 -18.42 46.05
CA LYS A 3 -35.62 -17.26 46.16
C LYS A 3 -34.16 -17.54 45.80
N TYR A 4 -33.79 -18.76 45.43
CA TYR A 4 -32.39 -19.12 45.14
C TYR A 4 -32.08 -19.36 43.64
N ILE A 5 -33.09 -19.27 42.71
CA ILE A 5 -32.90 -19.56 41.30
C ILE A 5 -32.55 -18.29 40.51
N ILE A 6 -32.79 -17.08 41.03
CA ILE A 6 -32.53 -15.82 40.30
C ILE A 6 -31.06 -15.36 40.43
N ALA A 7 -30.36 -15.77 41.48
CA ALA A 7 -28.96 -15.38 41.71
C ALA A 7 -27.95 -16.13 40.81
N VAL A 8 -28.29 -17.31 40.30
CA VAL A 8 -27.40 -18.11 39.44
C VAL A 8 -27.50 -17.71 37.96
N ALA A 9 -28.63 -17.17 37.53
CA ALA A 9 -28.84 -16.72 36.13
C ALA A 9 -28.17 -15.38 35.83
N VAL A 10 -27.98 -14.49 36.81
CA VAL A 10 -27.27 -13.21 36.60
C VAL A 10 -25.75 -13.39 36.57
N GLY A 11 -25.22 -14.37 37.28
CA GLY A 11 -23.79 -14.71 37.24
C GLY A 11 -23.32 -15.34 35.91
N ALA A 12 -24.18 -16.06 35.21
CA ALA A 12 -23.87 -16.71 33.95
C ALA A 12 -23.94 -15.77 32.73
N VAL A 13 -24.68 -14.66 32.80
CA VAL A 13 -24.77 -13.66 31.71
C VAL A 13 -23.60 -12.68 31.74
N LEU A 14 -22.96 -12.47 32.89
CA LEU A 14 -21.77 -11.62 33.01
C LEU A 14 -20.45 -12.31 32.66
N ALA A 15 -20.45 -13.65 32.54
CA ALA A 15 -19.26 -14.42 32.17
C ALA A 15 -19.08 -14.65 30.66
N SER A 16 -20.03 -14.23 29.82
CA SER A 16 -19.99 -14.44 28.35
C SER A 16 -19.53 -13.23 27.54
N PHE A 17 -19.00 -12.18 28.18
CA PHE A 17 -18.49 -10.97 27.49
C PHE A 17 -16.95 -10.83 27.51
N SER A 18 -16.21 -11.90 27.64
CA SER A 18 -14.75 -11.79 27.60
C SER A 18 -14.06 -12.99 26.95
N SER A 19 -14.08 -13.04 25.65
CA SER A 19 -12.96 -13.62 24.90
C SER A 19 -12.90 -13.05 23.47
N GLN A 20 -12.82 -11.72 23.30
CA GLN A 20 -11.98 -11.25 22.22
C GLN A 20 -10.56 -11.58 22.64
N ALA A 21 -9.91 -12.47 21.89
CA ALA A 21 -8.50 -12.73 22.10
C ALA A 21 -7.78 -11.37 22.05
N ALA A 22 -7.26 -10.95 23.20
CA ALA A 22 -6.52 -9.69 23.29
C ALA A 22 -5.40 -9.77 22.25
N THR A 23 -5.32 -8.80 21.35
CA THR A 23 -4.23 -8.69 20.38
C THR A 23 -2.94 -8.65 21.20
N LYS A 24 -2.13 -9.71 21.12
CA LYS A 24 -0.90 -9.78 21.90
C LYS A 24 0.15 -8.96 21.17
N PHE A 25 0.42 -7.76 21.66
CA PHE A 25 1.53 -6.94 21.22
C PHE A 25 2.87 -7.54 21.68
N LYS A 26 3.93 -7.33 20.90
CA LYS A 26 5.29 -7.69 21.26
C LYS A 26 5.73 -6.95 22.54
N ASP A 27 6.65 -7.54 23.28
CA ASP A 27 7.20 -6.92 24.50
C ASP A 27 8.40 -6.02 24.20
N SER A 28 8.97 -6.10 22.99
CA SER A 28 10.11 -5.30 22.54
C SER A 28 10.07 -5.11 21.03
N SER A 29 10.45 -3.91 20.58
CA SER A 29 10.60 -3.60 19.16
C SER A 29 11.91 -4.13 18.59
N VAL A 30 11.92 -4.50 17.31
CA VAL A 30 13.15 -4.81 16.56
C VAL A 30 14.13 -3.63 16.53
N LEU A 31 13.62 -2.40 16.67
CA LEU A 31 14.42 -1.17 16.71
C LEU A 31 15.14 -0.93 18.04
N SER A 32 14.98 -1.81 19.03
CA SER A 32 15.55 -1.63 20.38
C SER A 32 17.08 -1.68 20.41
N SER A 33 17.71 -2.29 19.43
CA SER A 33 19.17 -2.45 19.34
C SER A 33 19.64 -2.44 17.89
N GLY A 34 20.95 -2.35 17.71
CA GLY A 34 21.58 -2.43 16.40
C GLY A 34 21.65 -1.09 15.66
N LYS A 35 22.17 -1.14 14.45
CA LYS A 35 22.23 -0.01 13.53
C LYS A 35 21.04 -0.07 12.59
N TRP A 36 20.34 1.06 12.45
CA TRP A 36 19.19 1.17 11.57
C TRP A 36 19.27 2.36 10.64
N VAL A 37 18.98 2.10 9.36
CA VAL A 37 18.91 3.12 8.32
C VAL A 37 17.53 3.06 7.67
N LYS A 38 16.82 4.18 7.66
CA LYS A 38 15.55 4.34 6.99
C LYS A 38 15.77 4.72 5.53
N ILE A 39 15.11 4.03 4.62
CA ILE A 39 15.15 4.27 3.18
C ILE A 39 13.75 4.56 2.65
N LYS A 40 13.69 5.28 1.54
CA LYS A 40 12.47 5.70 0.88
C LYS A 40 12.32 5.00 -0.46
N VAL A 41 11.10 4.55 -0.76
CA VAL A 41 10.71 4.02 -2.06
C VAL A 41 9.53 4.83 -2.61
N GLY A 42 9.42 4.91 -3.94
CA GLY A 42 8.35 5.67 -4.60
C GLY A 42 7.17 4.78 -4.96
N GLU A 43 7.35 3.94 -5.96
CA GLU A 43 6.31 3.10 -6.56
C GLU A 43 6.46 1.64 -6.15
N THR A 44 5.39 0.87 -6.33
CA THR A 44 5.42 -0.59 -6.16
C THR A 44 6.27 -1.26 -7.25
N GLY A 45 7.12 -2.23 -6.87
CA GLY A 45 7.97 -2.99 -7.79
C GLY A 45 9.25 -3.50 -7.15
N VAL A 46 10.16 -3.99 -8.00
CA VAL A 46 11.48 -4.49 -7.60
C VAL A 46 12.45 -3.31 -7.45
N TYR A 47 13.14 -3.27 -6.33
CA TYR A 47 14.19 -2.30 -6.03
C TYR A 47 15.53 -3.00 -5.96
N GLU A 48 16.56 -2.29 -6.42
CA GLU A 48 17.94 -2.65 -6.32
C GLU A 48 18.65 -1.72 -5.32
N ILE A 49 19.46 -2.29 -4.44
CA ILE A 49 20.39 -1.55 -3.60
C ILE A 49 21.79 -2.06 -3.91
N THR A 50 22.65 -1.21 -4.45
CA THR A 50 24.03 -1.58 -4.80
C THR A 50 24.94 -1.60 -3.58
N GLY A 51 26.04 -2.35 -3.66
CA GLY A 51 27.07 -2.35 -2.62
C GLY A 51 27.66 -0.95 -2.36
N GLU A 52 27.73 -0.09 -3.38
CA GLU A 52 28.15 1.30 -3.23
C GLU A 52 27.13 2.10 -2.39
N GLN A 53 25.84 1.99 -2.70
CA GLN A 53 24.77 2.62 -1.90
C GLN A 53 24.78 2.12 -0.46
N LEU A 54 24.97 0.81 -0.24
CA LEU A 54 25.05 0.24 1.10
C LEU A 54 26.24 0.79 1.88
N LYS A 55 27.40 0.96 1.23
CA LYS A 55 28.55 1.63 1.85
C LYS A 55 28.27 3.09 2.21
N GLN A 56 27.57 3.82 1.34
CA GLN A 56 27.14 5.21 1.62
C GLN A 56 26.17 5.27 2.81
N PHE A 57 25.32 4.25 2.97
CA PHE A 57 24.43 4.10 4.13
C PHE A 57 25.19 3.58 5.37
N GLY A 58 26.49 3.28 5.23
CA GLY A 58 27.38 2.86 6.29
C GLY A 58 27.40 1.36 6.56
N PHE A 59 26.94 0.52 5.64
CA PHE A 59 27.03 -0.94 5.70
C PHE A 59 28.26 -1.42 4.91
N SER A 60 29.10 -2.25 5.53
CA SER A 60 30.33 -2.74 4.90
C SER A 60 30.14 -4.03 4.10
N ASP A 61 29.20 -4.85 4.49
CA ASP A 61 28.93 -6.16 3.90
C ASP A 61 27.48 -6.27 3.42
N PRO A 62 27.23 -6.23 2.09
CA PRO A 62 25.89 -6.39 1.52
C PRO A 62 25.20 -7.71 1.91
N GLN A 63 25.97 -8.77 2.15
CA GLN A 63 25.42 -10.08 2.50
C GLN A 63 24.79 -10.11 3.90
N LYS A 64 25.24 -9.22 4.79
CA LYS A 64 24.71 -9.10 6.15
C LYS A 64 23.48 -8.18 6.27
N VAL A 65 23.15 -7.41 5.23
CA VAL A 65 22.05 -6.43 5.30
C VAL A 65 20.70 -7.13 5.19
N LYS A 66 19.80 -6.81 6.10
CA LYS A 66 18.40 -7.24 6.16
C LYS A 66 17.49 -6.04 5.94
N ILE A 67 16.32 -6.29 5.40
CA ILE A 67 15.31 -5.27 5.07
C ILE A 67 14.07 -5.51 5.90
N PHE A 68 13.53 -4.45 6.52
CA PHE A 68 12.33 -4.50 7.35
C PHE A 68 11.30 -3.48 6.89
N GLY A 69 10.01 -3.78 7.12
CA GLY A 69 8.88 -2.92 6.79
C GLY A 69 7.93 -3.59 5.79
N THR A 70 6.72 -3.07 5.69
CA THR A 70 5.67 -3.61 4.82
C THR A 70 5.30 -2.67 3.67
N GLY A 71 5.91 -1.49 3.62
CA GLY A 71 5.67 -0.48 2.58
C GLY A 71 4.49 0.45 2.85
N GLY A 72 4.12 1.20 1.82
CA GLY A 72 3.30 2.40 1.87
C GLY A 72 1.81 2.24 2.04
N ILE A 73 1.32 1.04 2.33
CA ILE A 73 -0.11 0.79 2.49
C ILE A 73 -0.58 1.33 3.84
N GLN A 74 -1.59 2.19 3.77
CA GLN A 74 -2.20 2.80 4.96
C GLN A 74 -2.85 1.73 5.85
N THR A 75 -2.63 1.84 7.15
CA THR A 75 -3.33 1.00 8.14
C THR A 75 -4.84 1.23 8.07
N THR A 76 -5.60 0.16 8.27
CA THR A 76 -7.06 0.23 8.24
C THR A 76 -7.63 1.08 9.39
N ASP A 77 -8.68 1.83 9.13
CA ASP A 77 -9.49 2.50 10.16
C ASP A 77 -10.40 1.53 10.94
N ASN A 78 -10.59 0.31 10.44
CA ASN A 78 -11.30 -0.72 11.17
C ASN A 78 -10.43 -1.32 12.29
N TYR A 79 -10.69 -0.91 13.54
CA TYR A 79 -9.89 -1.33 14.70
C TYR A 79 -10.04 -2.83 15.06
N ASN A 80 -11.04 -3.52 14.50
CA ASN A 80 -11.25 -4.97 14.71
C ASN A 80 -10.39 -5.83 13.78
N LYS A 81 -9.80 -5.25 12.73
CA LYS A 81 -8.90 -5.99 11.87
C LYS A 81 -7.53 -6.13 12.51
N ASP A 82 -6.89 -7.27 12.26
CA ASP A 82 -5.51 -7.48 12.68
C ASP A 82 -4.60 -6.44 12.03
N TYR A 83 -3.58 -6.12 12.73
CA TYR A 83 -2.58 -5.13 12.40
C TYR A 83 -1.20 -5.76 12.58
N THR A 84 -0.28 -5.44 11.68
CA THR A 84 1.12 -5.85 11.84
C THR A 84 1.71 -5.08 12.99
N ASP A 85 2.10 -5.80 14.02
CA ASP A 85 2.73 -5.24 15.20
C ASP A 85 4.23 -5.18 14.99
N ASP A 86 4.81 -3.98 15.06
CA ASP A 86 6.23 -3.71 14.80
C ASP A 86 6.67 -4.01 13.35
N LEU A 87 7.93 -3.75 13.02
CA LEU A 87 8.49 -3.99 11.70
C LEU A 87 8.70 -5.49 11.44
N GLU A 88 8.37 -5.93 10.24
CA GLU A 88 8.60 -7.30 9.77
C GLU A 88 9.72 -7.35 8.73
N GLN A 89 10.49 -8.43 8.74
CA GLN A 89 11.56 -8.62 7.78
C GLN A 89 11.03 -9.00 6.40
N VAL A 90 11.51 -8.31 5.37
CA VAL A 90 11.21 -8.56 3.96
C VAL A 90 12.25 -9.51 3.37
N PRO A 91 11.83 -10.54 2.60
CA PRO A 91 12.77 -11.39 1.90
C PRO A 91 13.48 -10.61 0.77
N ALA A 92 14.76 -10.91 0.54
CA ALA A 92 15.57 -10.28 -0.49
C ALA A 92 16.35 -11.32 -1.29
N MET A 93 16.61 -11.02 -2.55
CA MET A 93 17.57 -11.76 -3.37
C MET A 93 18.93 -11.06 -3.33
N ARG A 94 19.97 -11.84 -3.11
CA ARG A 94 21.36 -11.35 -3.08
C ARG A 94 22.12 -11.88 -4.29
N THR A 95 22.71 -10.97 -5.07
CA THR A 95 23.50 -11.32 -6.24
C THR A 95 24.73 -10.44 -6.30
N GLY A 96 25.92 -11.02 -6.10
CA GLY A 96 27.15 -10.26 -5.98
C GLY A 96 27.12 -9.31 -4.78
N ASP A 97 27.29 -8.03 -5.03
CA ASP A 97 27.22 -6.96 -4.03
C ASP A 97 25.87 -6.22 -3.99
N LYS A 98 24.85 -6.76 -4.69
CA LYS A 98 23.53 -6.15 -4.83
C LYS A 98 22.47 -6.89 -4.05
N LEU A 99 21.53 -6.12 -3.48
CA LEU A 99 20.27 -6.62 -2.92
C LEU A 99 19.11 -6.23 -3.83
N TYR A 100 18.20 -7.18 -4.04
CA TYR A 100 16.92 -6.95 -4.73
C TYR A 100 15.79 -7.35 -3.81
N PHE A 101 14.76 -6.51 -3.73
CA PHE A 101 13.56 -6.79 -2.95
C PHE A 101 12.32 -6.18 -3.61
N TYR A 102 11.17 -6.76 -3.31
CA TYR A 102 9.90 -6.19 -3.75
C TYR A 102 9.39 -5.19 -2.72
N ALA A 103 9.08 -3.99 -3.16
CA ALA A 103 8.59 -2.93 -2.31
C ALA A 103 7.19 -2.45 -2.74
N ASN A 104 6.36 -2.15 -1.75
CA ASN A 104 5.06 -1.49 -1.94
C ASN A 104 5.24 0.03 -1.88
N GLY A 105 4.78 0.73 -2.90
CA GLY A 105 4.65 2.19 -2.91
C GLY A 105 3.43 2.67 -2.12
N LEU A 106 3.14 3.97 -2.22
CA LEU A 106 1.99 4.59 -1.53
C LEU A 106 0.64 4.28 -2.16
N THR A 107 0.63 3.75 -3.37
CA THR A 107 -0.60 3.44 -4.09
C THR A 107 -1.03 2.03 -3.79
N TYR A 108 -2.24 1.91 -3.27
CA TYR A 108 -2.91 0.65 -3.06
C TYR A 108 -3.79 0.32 -4.27
N GLU A 109 -3.69 -0.92 -4.73
CA GLU A 109 -4.36 -1.42 -5.93
C GLU A 109 -5.30 -2.56 -5.53
N GLU A 110 -6.60 -2.37 -5.71
CA GLU A 110 -7.58 -3.41 -5.44
C GLU A 110 -8.06 -4.05 -6.75
N ILE A 111 -7.95 -5.38 -6.84
CA ILE A 111 -8.41 -6.13 -8.01
C ILE A 111 -9.93 -6.17 -8.02
N ARG A 112 -10.52 -5.74 -9.12
CA ARG A 112 -11.95 -5.73 -9.38
C ARG A 112 -12.26 -6.49 -10.68
N SER A 113 -13.50 -6.95 -10.84
CA SER A 113 -14.00 -7.61 -12.03
C SER A 113 -15.28 -6.93 -12.53
N ILE A 114 -15.43 -6.80 -13.84
CA ILE A 114 -16.64 -6.23 -14.45
C ILE A 114 -17.76 -7.27 -14.48
N ASP A 115 -17.43 -8.52 -14.85
CA ASP A 115 -18.40 -9.60 -14.94
C ASP A 115 -17.85 -10.89 -14.30
N TYR A 116 -18.61 -11.42 -13.36
CA TYR A 116 -18.27 -12.66 -12.65
C TYR A 116 -18.67 -13.92 -13.42
N THR A 117 -19.41 -13.81 -14.53
CA THR A 117 -20.08 -14.94 -15.15
C THR A 117 -19.49 -15.44 -16.47
N THR A 118 -18.94 -14.59 -17.34
CA THR A 118 -18.61 -15.00 -18.72
C THR A 118 -17.23 -14.63 -19.25
N ASN A 119 -16.74 -13.41 -19.02
CA ASN A 119 -15.40 -12.98 -19.43
C ASN A 119 -14.88 -12.01 -18.38
N PHE A 120 -13.97 -12.48 -17.54
CA PHE A 120 -13.38 -11.69 -16.48
C PHE A 120 -12.49 -10.57 -17.05
N ASP A 121 -13.11 -9.45 -17.38
CA ASP A 121 -12.38 -8.22 -17.57
C ASP A 121 -12.01 -7.71 -16.17
N ILE A 122 -10.74 -7.84 -15.82
CA ILE A 122 -10.20 -7.43 -14.54
C ILE A 122 -9.61 -6.06 -14.69
N TYR A 123 -9.83 -5.25 -13.68
CA TYR A 123 -9.19 -3.95 -13.54
C TYR A 123 -8.74 -3.72 -12.10
N ARG A 124 -7.92 -2.70 -11.90
CA ARG A 124 -7.53 -2.25 -10.56
C ARG A 124 -8.20 -0.92 -10.25
N SER A 125 -8.85 -0.84 -9.11
CA SER A 125 -9.19 0.44 -8.48
C SER A 125 -8.02 0.92 -7.65
N ILE A 126 -7.83 2.24 -7.61
CA ILE A 126 -6.63 2.86 -7.08
C ILE A 126 -7.00 3.73 -5.89
N SER A 127 -6.31 3.53 -4.79
CA SER A 127 -6.29 4.44 -3.65
C SER A 127 -4.85 4.77 -3.27
N LYS A 128 -4.63 5.91 -2.64
CA LYS A 128 -3.30 6.35 -2.23
C LYS A 128 -3.30 6.63 -0.73
N ASN A 129 -2.18 6.33 -0.07
CA ASN A 129 -1.99 6.66 1.34
C ASN A 129 -2.28 8.15 1.57
N ALA A 130 -3.21 8.43 2.49
CA ALA A 130 -3.70 9.77 2.74
C ALA A 130 -2.79 10.61 3.64
N TYR A 131 -1.85 9.97 4.34
CA TYR A 131 -1.10 10.58 5.43
C TYR A 131 0.40 10.66 5.19
N SER A 132 0.98 9.69 4.48
CA SER A 132 2.42 9.64 4.26
C SER A 132 2.83 10.22 2.90
N PRO A 133 3.90 11.04 2.84
CA PRO A 133 4.44 11.55 1.57
C PRO A 133 5.27 10.50 0.83
N ALA A 134 5.71 9.44 1.50
CA ALA A 134 6.53 8.38 0.92
C ALA A 134 6.31 7.04 1.63
N SER A 135 6.68 5.97 0.96
CA SER A 135 6.79 4.62 1.53
C SER A 135 8.20 4.40 2.07
N TYR A 136 8.33 3.71 3.20
CA TYR A 136 9.60 3.52 3.88
C TYR A 136 9.88 2.06 4.18
N TYR A 137 11.17 1.74 4.22
CA TYR A 137 11.74 0.48 4.70
C TYR A 137 12.97 0.78 5.57
N PHE A 138 13.42 -0.21 6.31
CA PHE A 138 14.54 -0.09 7.23
C PHE A 138 15.60 -1.14 6.90
N LEU A 139 16.86 -0.74 6.96
CA LEU A 139 18.01 -1.60 6.75
C LEU A 139 18.77 -1.78 8.05
N THR A 140 19.26 -2.99 8.29
CA THR A 140 20.15 -3.31 9.40
C THR A 140 21.12 -4.42 9.01
N ASP A 141 22.32 -4.42 9.59
CA ASP A 141 23.29 -5.53 9.52
C ASP A 141 23.40 -6.27 10.85
N SER A 142 22.50 -6.00 11.83
CA SER A 142 22.49 -6.65 13.14
C SER A 142 22.52 -8.17 13.02
N GLU A 143 23.34 -8.81 13.84
CA GLU A 143 23.44 -10.27 13.94
C GLU A 143 22.27 -10.89 14.74
N ASP A 144 21.39 -10.06 15.33
CA ASP A 144 20.19 -10.53 16.01
C ASP A 144 19.14 -11.14 15.06
N PHE A 145 19.32 -10.95 13.75
CA PHE A 145 18.39 -11.42 12.72
C PHE A 145 19.13 -12.26 11.66
N ASP A 146 18.56 -13.41 11.33
CA ASP A 146 19.00 -14.18 10.18
C ASP A 146 18.58 -13.51 8.87
N ALA A 147 19.37 -13.71 7.82
CA ALA A 147 18.99 -13.25 6.49
C ALA A 147 17.78 -14.03 5.97
N ARG A 148 16.79 -13.33 5.44
CA ARG A 148 15.63 -13.93 4.81
C ARG A 148 15.74 -13.81 3.30
N ASP A 149 15.97 -14.94 2.66
CA ASP A 149 16.08 -15.00 1.20
C ASP A 149 14.71 -15.27 0.56
N ILE A 150 14.59 -14.88 -0.72
CA ILE A 150 13.42 -15.21 -1.54
C ILE A 150 13.51 -16.70 -1.88
N GLU A 151 12.45 -17.45 -1.57
CA GLU A 151 12.38 -18.87 -1.92
C GLU A 151 12.40 -19.04 -3.44
N THR A 152 13.21 -19.97 -3.94
CA THR A 152 13.27 -20.34 -5.36
C THR A 152 12.48 -21.62 -5.59
N VAL A 153 11.55 -21.58 -6.54
CA VAL A 153 10.79 -22.77 -6.96
C VAL A 153 11.67 -23.62 -7.88
N ASP A 154 11.87 -24.87 -7.51
CA ASP A 154 12.62 -25.83 -8.32
C ASP A 154 11.85 -26.18 -9.61
N THR A 155 12.55 -26.09 -10.76
CA THR A 155 12.01 -26.32 -12.11
C THR A 155 12.38 -27.69 -12.66
N ASN A 156 12.51 -28.73 -11.81
CA ASN A 156 12.84 -30.08 -12.27
C ASN A 156 11.75 -30.70 -13.19
N GLU A 157 12.11 -31.72 -13.96
CA GLU A 157 11.22 -32.37 -14.94
C GLU A 157 9.93 -32.92 -14.31
N SER A 158 9.97 -33.40 -13.05
CA SER A 158 8.79 -33.95 -12.38
C SER A 158 7.75 -32.86 -12.08
N ASN A 159 8.20 -31.65 -11.75
CA ASN A 159 7.31 -30.51 -11.54
C ASN A 159 6.73 -30.01 -12.87
N LEU A 160 7.53 -29.99 -13.95
CA LEU A 160 7.07 -29.66 -15.30
C LEU A 160 5.97 -30.61 -15.79
N ALA A 161 6.09 -31.91 -15.51
CA ALA A 161 5.08 -32.90 -15.88
C ALA A 161 3.71 -32.70 -15.20
N SER A 162 3.66 -31.96 -14.11
CA SER A 162 2.40 -31.62 -13.42
C SER A 162 1.64 -30.47 -14.06
N VAL A 163 2.27 -29.70 -14.95
CA VAL A 163 1.66 -28.54 -15.62
C VAL A 163 0.74 -29.03 -16.74
N LYS A 164 -0.52 -28.67 -16.67
CA LYS A 164 -1.53 -28.98 -17.68
C LYS A 164 -1.93 -27.77 -18.52
N GLU A 165 -1.65 -26.57 -18.03
CA GLU A 165 -2.09 -25.33 -18.65
C GLU A 165 -0.97 -24.29 -18.63
N TRP A 166 -0.60 -23.80 -19.82
CA TRP A 166 0.44 -22.79 -19.98
C TRP A 166 -0.17 -21.41 -20.20
N ARG A 167 0.28 -20.42 -19.45
CA ARG A 167 -0.13 -19.01 -19.55
C ARG A 167 1.01 -18.19 -20.15
N SER A 168 0.74 -17.56 -21.29
CA SER A 168 1.71 -16.71 -22.01
C SER A 168 1.36 -15.22 -21.96
N ASN A 169 0.25 -14.86 -21.32
CA ASN A 169 -0.17 -13.48 -21.16
C ASN A 169 -0.83 -13.26 -19.79
N GLY A 170 -0.90 -12.02 -19.39
CA GLY A 170 -1.54 -11.57 -18.16
C GLY A 170 -2.12 -10.17 -18.31
N VAL A 171 -2.80 -9.69 -17.27
CA VAL A 171 -3.37 -8.35 -17.22
C VAL A 171 -2.36 -7.40 -16.60
N VAL A 172 -2.02 -6.35 -17.34
CA VAL A 172 -1.26 -5.19 -16.87
C VAL A 172 -2.24 -4.10 -16.51
N SER A 173 -1.96 -3.38 -15.42
CA SER A 173 -2.73 -2.19 -15.06
C SER A 173 -1.78 -1.02 -14.86
N ILE A 174 -2.11 0.08 -15.48
CA ILE A 174 -1.43 1.37 -15.36
C ILE A 174 -2.45 2.40 -14.91
N TRP A 175 -1.99 3.48 -14.30
CA TRP A 175 -2.88 4.53 -13.81
C TRP A 175 -2.24 5.89 -13.83
N HIS A 176 -3.11 6.89 -13.87
CA HIS A 176 -2.78 8.29 -13.66
C HIS A 176 -3.55 8.79 -12.44
N LYS A 177 -2.82 9.34 -11.48
CA LYS A 177 -3.36 9.98 -10.29
C LYS A 177 -2.42 11.07 -9.80
N ASN A 178 -2.86 12.29 -9.93
CA ASN A 178 -2.21 13.45 -9.34
C ASN A 178 -3.01 13.94 -8.12
N ASP A 179 -2.28 14.32 -7.08
CA ASP A 179 -2.85 14.95 -5.90
C ASP A 179 -2.44 16.43 -5.91
N ILE A 180 -3.30 17.29 -6.40
CA ILE A 180 -3.00 18.70 -6.66
C ILE A 180 -3.75 19.61 -5.67
N VAL A 181 -5.00 19.26 -5.33
CA VAL A 181 -5.85 20.10 -4.52
C VAL A 181 -6.74 19.27 -3.58
N ASN A 182 -6.96 19.78 -2.39
CA ASN A 182 -8.02 19.30 -1.51
C ASN A 182 -9.13 20.37 -1.48
N PRO A 183 -10.24 20.18 -2.21
CA PRO A 183 -11.28 21.20 -2.33
C PRO A 183 -11.99 21.52 -1.01
N THR A 184 -12.00 20.60 -0.08
CA THR A 184 -12.64 20.77 1.22
C THR A 184 -11.74 21.43 2.27
N ARG A 185 -10.41 21.44 2.03
CA ARG A 185 -9.37 21.77 3.01
C ARG A 185 -9.52 20.96 4.30
N SER A 186 -10.04 19.73 4.16
CA SER A 186 -10.19 18.71 5.20
C SER A 186 -10.37 17.36 4.50
N GLY A 187 -10.43 16.26 5.30
CA GLY A 187 -10.60 14.94 4.73
C GLY A 187 -9.33 14.38 4.10
N LYS A 188 -9.44 13.18 3.58
CA LYS A 188 -8.32 12.36 3.10
C LYS A 188 -8.06 12.50 1.61
N LEU A 189 -9.03 13.06 0.86
CA LEU A 189 -9.03 12.99 -0.59
C LEU A 189 -8.43 14.25 -1.22
N PHE A 190 -7.38 14.03 -1.99
CA PHE A 190 -6.84 15.02 -2.90
C PHE A 190 -7.24 14.68 -4.33
N LEU A 191 -7.61 15.70 -5.09
CA LEU A 191 -7.99 15.61 -6.49
C LEU A 191 -6.92 16.23 -7.38
N GLY A 192 -6.91 15.81 -8.62
CA GLY A 192 -5.96 16.22 -9.64
C GLY A 192 -6.49 17.33 -10.55
N GLU A 193 -6.32 17.09 -11.84
CA GLU A 193 -6.56 18.03 -12.92
C GLU A 193 -7.98 18.57 -12.92
N ASP A 194 -8.09 19.86 -13.17
CA ASP A 194 -9.35 20.59 -13.25
C ASP A 194 -9.87 20.63 -14.69
N PHE A 195 -11.05 20.06 -14.91
CA PHE A 195 -11.75 20.14 -16.19
C PHE A 195 -13.14 20.82 -16.08
N SER A 196 -13.33 21.62 -15.04
CA SER A 196 -14.59 22.31 -14.76
C SER A 196 -15.06 23.23 -15.90
N SER A 197 -14.13 23.98 -16.51
CA SER A 197 -14.40 24.91 -17.61
C SER A 197 -14.18 24.29 -18.99
N THR A 198 -13.17 23.44 -19.13
CA THR A 198 -12.85 22.74 -20.38
C THR A 198 -13.86 21.68 -20.74
N LYS A 199 -14.62 21.20 -19.76
CA LYS A 199 -15.62 20.12 -19.85
C LYS A 199 -15.04 18.75 -20.15
N GLU A 200 -13.74 18.63 -20.30
CA GLU A 200 -13.08 17.37 -20.61
C GLU A 200 -11.67 17.30 -20.02
N PHE A 201 -11.31 16.09 -19.65
CA PHE A 201 -9.97 15.65 -19.34
C PHE A 201 -9.63 14.46 -20.23
N GLU A 202 -8.53 14.54 -20.94
CA GLU A 202 -8.06 13.50 -21.84
C GLU A 202 -6.60 13.15 -21.52
N ILE A 203 -6.27 11.87 -21.56
CA ILE A 203 -4.93 11.37 -21.33
C ILE A 203 -4.64 10.16 -22.22
N THR A 204 -3.51 10.18 -22.92
CA THR A 204 -2.97 9.03 -23.63
C THR A 204 -1.98 8.30 -22.73
N MET A 205 -2.21 7.02 -22.55
CA MET A 205 -1.42 6.14 -21.66
C MET A 205 -0.73 5.06 -22.49
N SER A 206 0.58 4.89 -22.29
CA SER A 206 1.36 3.83 -22.95
C SER A 206 0.92 2.46 -22.46
N THR A 207 0.63 1.54 -23.39
CA THR A 207 0.19 0.17 -23.13
C THR A 207 1.06 -0.84 -23.89
N PRO A 208 2.34 -0.98 -23.52
CA PRO A 208 3.27 -1.81 -24.26
C PRO A 208 2.81 -3.26 -24.34
N GLY A 209 2.86 -3.81 -25.55
CA GLY A 209 2.44 -5.18 -25.82
C GLY A 209 0.93 -5.44 -25.69
N ILE A 210 0.08 -4.42 -25.75
CA ILE A 210 -1.38 -4.61 -25.73
C ILE A 210 -1.83 -5.50 -26.88
N ILE A 211 -2.64 -6.53 -26.58
CA ILE A 211 -3.03 -7.57 -27.55
C ILE A 211 -4.34 -7.19 -28.26
N SER A 212 -4.29 -7.03 -29.58
CA SER A 212 -5.46 -6.80 -30.42
C SER A 212 -6.52 -7.91 -30.27
N GLY A 213 -7.79 -7.53 -30.36
CA GLY A 213 -8.92 -8.45 -30.21
C GLY A 213 -9.21 -8.90 -28.79
N THR A 214 -8.39 -8.47 -27.79
CA THR A 214 -8.73 -8.59 -26.36
C THR A 214 -9.49 -7.34 -25.91
N ASN A 215 -9.89 -7.29 -24.63
CA ASN A 215 -10.52 -6.08 -24.09
C ASN A 215 -9.51 -5.22 -23.34
N VAL A 216 -9.65 -3.89 -23.49
CA VAL A 216 -9.12 -2.90 -22.55
C VAL A 216 -10.23 -2.46 -21.60
N VAL A 217 -9.93 -2.41 -20.33
CA VAL A 217 -10.84 -1.94 -19.27
C VAL A 217 -10.34 -0.61 -18.75
N VAL A 218 -11.20 0.39 -18.74
CA VAL A 218 -10.89 1.69 -18.14
C VAL A 218 -11.81 1.95 -16.95
N ASN A 219 -11.19 2.39 -15.86
CA ASN A 219 -11.89 2.77 -14.64
C ASN A 219 -11.43 4.18 -14.24
N MET A 220 -12.38 5.03 -13.84
CA MET A 220 -12.09 6.39 -13.41
C MET A 220 -12.85 6.79 -12.16
N SER A 221 -12.31 7.78 -11.46
CA SER A 221 -12.98 8.50 -10.38
C SER A 221 -12.75 10.00 -10.55
N ALA A 222 -13.78 10.79 -10.32
CA ALA A 222 -13.71 12.24 -10.39
C ALA A 222 -14.59 12.89 -9.31
N GLY A 223 -14.15 14.03 -8.76
CA GLY A 223 -14.94 14.87 -7.88
C GLY A 223 -15.77 15.87 -8.69
N VAL A 224 -17.09 15.84 -8.58
CA VAL A 224 -18.01 16.65 -9.36
C VAL A 224 -19.00 17.40 -8.49
N LYS A 225 -19.19 18.70 -8.73
CA LYS A 225 -20.30 19.50 -8.19
C LYS A 225 -21.16 20.04 -9.33
N THR A 226 -22.46 19.88 -9.21
CA THR A 226 -23.41 20.35 -10.22
C THR A 226 -24.61 21.04 -9.58
N ALA A 227 -25.13 22.11 -10.23
CA ALA A 227 -26.33 22.81 -9.80
C ALA A 227 -27.62 22.10 -10.27
N ASP A 228 -27.53 21.34 -11.37
CA ASP A 228 -28.64 20.60 -11.97
C ASP A 228 -28.18 19.19 -12.34
N SER A 229 -29.11 18.30 -12.68
CA SER A 229 -28.77 16.94 -13.15
C SER A 229 -27.96 17.02 -14.47
N GLN A 230 -26.83 16.39 -14.48
CA GLN A 230 -25.87 16.38 -15.60
C GLN A 230 -25.33 14.98 -15.87
N THR A 231 -24.60 14.83 -16.97
CA THR A 231 -23.93 13.59 -17.30
C THR A 231 -22.41 13.72 -17.24
N VAL A 232 -21.77 12.66 -16.76
CA VAL A 232 -20.32 12.45 -16.88
C VAL A 232 -20.10 11.21 -17.74
N THR A 233 -19.36 11.37 -18.83
CA THR A 233 -19.14 10.33 -19.84
C THR A 233 -17.68 9.90 -19.83
N LEU A 234 -17.44 8.60 -19.79
CA LEU A 234 -16.14 7.96 -19.98
C LEU A 234 -16.08 7.38 -21.39
N SER A 235 -15.03 7.69 -22.12
CA SER A 235 -14.76 7.14 -23.45
C SER A 235 -13.30 6.75 -23.63
N VAL A 236 -13.03 5.87 -24.59
CA VAL A 236 -11.69 5.43 -24.98
C VAL A 236 -11.60 5.47 -26.50
N ASP A 237 -10.58 6.17 -27.00
CA ASP A 237 -10.35 6.34 -28.46
C ASP A 237 -11.65 6.64 -29.24
N GLY A 238 -12.47 7.55 -28.68
CA GLY A 238 -13.76 7.96 -29.25
C GLY A 238 -14.95 7.04 -28.95
N THR A 239 -14.73 5.83 -28.41
CA THR A 239 -15.80 4.89 -28.02
C THR A 239 -16.31 5.21 -26.63
N VAL A 240 -17.59 5.51 -26.47
CA VAL A 240 -18.22 5.72 -25.17
C VAL A 240 -18.33 4.39 -24.43
N LEU A 241 -17.74 4.31 -23.22
CA LEU A 241 -17.79 3.14 -22.37
C LEU A 241 -18.95 3.20 -21.36
N ASP A 242 -19.17 4.39 -20.79
CA ASP A 242 -20.18 4.56 -19.74
C ASP A 242 -20.60 6.04 -19.67
N THR A 243 -21.84 6.26 -19.26
CA THR A 243 -22.41 7.60 -19.00
C THR A 243 -23.17 7.57 -17.68
N LYS A 244 -22.69 8.32 -16.71
CA LYS A 244 -23.29 8.45 -15.39
C LYS A 244 -24.15 9.70 -15.28
N ASN A 245 -25.39 9.53 -14.82
CA ASN A 245 -26.22 10.65 -14.42
C ASN A 245 -25.79 11.13 -13.02
N VAL A 246 -25.42 12.38 -12.93
CA VAL A 246 -25.06 13.04 -11.67
C VAL A 246 -26.18 13.98 -11.27
N SER A 247 -26.93 13.61 -10.22
CA SER A 247 -27.98 14.47 -9.68
C SER A 247 -27.39 15.74 -9.05
N LYS A 248 -28.19 16.80 -8.99
CA LYS A 248 -27.86 18.05 -8.28
C LYS A 248 -27.15 17.76 -6.94
N SER A 249 -26.05 18.46 -6.72
CA SER A 249 -25.34 18.39 -5.44
C SER A 249 -26.13 19.10 -4.34
N ALA A 250 -26.12 18.56 -3.12
CA ALA A 250 -26.68 19.29 -1.98
C ALA A 250 -25.94 20.63 -1.80
N ASP A 251 -26.61 21.66 -1.32
CA ASP A 251 -26.04 23.00 -1.20
C ASP A 251 -24.80 23.03 -0.30
N ALA A 252 -24.80 22.22 0.77
CA ALA A 252 -23.68 22.05 1.69
C ALA A 252 -22.55 21.14 1.14
N ALA A 253 -22.80 20.37 0.08
CA ALA A 253 -21.81 19.47 -0.47
C ALA A 253 -20.78 20.23 -1.30
N ILE A 254 -19.50 20.00 -1.06
CA ILE A 254 -18.42 20.60 -1.86
C ILE A 254 -18.35 19.92 -3.23
N TYR A 255 -18.40 18.58 -3.25
CA TYR A 255 -18.48 17.76 -4.46
C TYR A 255 -19.03 16.36 -4.14
N LYS A 256 -19.32 15.57 -5.18
CA LYS A 256 -19.60 14.13 -5.10
C LYS A 256 -18.49 13.39 -5.84
N LEU A 257 -18.07 12.25 -5.32
CA LEU A 257 -17.23 11.32 -6.08
C LEU A 257 -18.10 10.52 -7.03
N ILE A 258 -17.74 10.59 -8.31
CA ILE A 258 -18.31 9.79 -9.37
C ILE A 258 -17.27 8.76 -9.77
N THR A 259 -17.68 7.49 -9.83
CA THR A 259 -16.89 6.40 -10.37
C THR A 259 -17.56 5.86 -11.61
N SER A 260 -16.79 5.57 -12.63
CA SER A 260 -17.25 4.99 -13.88
C SER A 260 -16.23 3.99 -14.40
N PHE A 261 -16.68 2.93 -15.01
CA PHE A 261 -15.83 1.93 -15.64
C PHE A 261 -16.53 1.31 -16.84
N GLY A 262 -15.73 0.77 -17.75
CA GLY A 262 -16.23 0.05 -18.91
C GLY A 262 -15.11 -0.64 -19.66
N SER A 263 -15.47 -1.46 -20.64
CA SER A 263 -14.51 -2.13 -21.50
C SER A 263 -14.86 -1.96 -22.97
N THR A 264 -13.84 -2.04 -23.83
CA THR A 264 -13.99 -2.06 -25.27
C THR A 264 -12.93 -2.98 -25.89
N PRO A 265 -13.20 -3.62 -27.05
CA PRO A 265 -12.18 -4.35 -27.77
C PRO A 265 -10.98 -3.49 -28.14
N VAL A 266 -9.79 -4.03 -27.96
CA VAL A 266 -8.54 -3.42 -28.45
C VAL A 266 -8.51 -3.52 -29.97
N THR A 267 -8.44 -2.36 -30.61
CA THR A 267 -8.33 -2.26 -32.08
C THR A 267 -6.90 -2.51 -32.54
N GLU A 268 -6.72 -2.80 -33.85
CA GLU A 268 -5.39 -2.90 -34.45
C GLU A 268 -4.60 -1.56 -34.31
N ALA A 269 -5.30 -0.43 -34.39
CA ALA A 269 -4.67 0.91 -34.23
C ALA A 269 -4.11 1.09 -32.80
N MET A 270 -4.88 0.72 -31.78
CA MET A 270 -4.39 0.74 -30.38
C MET A 270 -3.18 -0.17 -30.19
N ALA A 271 -3.24 -1.39 -30.77
CA ALA A 271 -2.17 -2.36 -30.65
C ALA A 271 -0.89 -1.91 -31.38
N GLN A 272 -0.99 -1.30 -32.55
CA GLN A 272 0.15 -0.74 -33.30
C GLN A 272 0.75 0.48 -32.62
N ALA A 273 -0.10 1.34 -32.01
CA ALA A 273 0.34 2.53 -31.29
C ALA A 273 0.87 2.21 -29.88
N GLU A 274 0.60 1.02 -29.37
CA GLU A 274 0.86 0.62 -27.97
C GLU A 274 0.40 1.71 -26.97
N SER A 275 -0.77 2.28 -27.24
CA SER A 275 -1.34 3.35 -26.42
C SER A 275 -2.86 3.34 -26.45
N VAL A 276 -3.45 3.89 -25.39
CA VAL A 276 -4.88 4.06 -25.21
C VAL A 276 -5.14 5.48 -24.74
N THR A 277 -6.07 6.18 -25.42
CA THR A 277 -6.50 7.52 -25.04
C THR A 277 -7.83 7.44 -24.28
N ALA A 278 -7.78 7.73 -22.98
CA ALA A 278 -8.97 7.78 -22.14
C ALA A 278 -9.43 9.21 -21.94
N LYS A 279 -10.75 9.44 -22.01
CA LYS A 279 -11.36 10.76 -21.91
C LYS A 279 -12.55 10.75 -20.96
N VAL A 280 -12.60 11.74 -20.08
CA VAL A 280 -13.74 12.02 -19.21
C VAL A 280 -14.32 13.36 -19.62
N SER A 281 -15.63 13.43 -19.89
CA SER A 281 -16.29 14.65 -20.34
C SER A 281 -17.60 14.92 -19.61
N THR A 282 -18.00 16.20 -19.60
CA THR A 282 -19.28 16.67 -19.08
C THR A 282 -20.01 17.44 -20.16
N SER A 283 -21.35 17.41 -20.17
CA SER A 283 -22.18 18.10 -21.17
C SER A 283 -22.09 19.63 -21.07
N VAL A 284 -21.83 20.15 -19.88
CA VAL A 284 -21.72 21.60 -19.59
C VAL A 284 -20.54 21.87 -18.65
N SER A 285 -20.14 23.13 -18.55
CA SER A 285 -19.19 23.55 -17.53
C SER A 285 -19.78 23.38 -16.13
N LEU A 286 -18.98 22.91 -15.20
CA LEU A 286 -19.40 22.62 -13.83
C LEU A 286 -18.67 23.51 -12.81
N PRO A 287 -19.26 23.80 -11.66
CA PRO A 287 -18.58 24.50 -10.56
C PRO A 287 -17.32 23.77 -10.08
N ILE A 288 -17.36 22.45 -10.06
CA ILE A 288 -16.21 21.59 -9.77
C ILE A 288 -16.29 20.36 -10.67
N ALA A 289 -15.22 20.09 -11.40
CA ALA A 289 -14.96 18.83 -12.08
C ALA A 289 -13.44 18.56 -12.05
N LYS A 290 -12.99 17.63 -11.21
CA LYS A 290 -11.57 17.35 -10.99
C LYS A 290 -11.33 15.85 -10.99
N MET A 291 -10.28 15.42 -11.68
CA MET A 291 -9.88 14.03 -11.69
C MET A 291 -9.44 13.57 -10.30
N ASN A 292 -9.81 12.35 -9.92
CA ASN A 292 -9.21 11.65 -8.81
C ASN A 292 -8.16 10.68 -9.34
N TYR A 293 -8.58 9.77 -10.21
CA TYR A 293 -7.67 8.89 -10.95
C TYR A 293 -8.35 8.36 -12.21
N ILE A 294 -7.53 7.86 -13.12
CA ILE A 294 -7.93 7.01 -14.23
C ILE A 294 -6.96 5.82 -14.31
N SER A 295 -7.49 4.62 -14.51
CA SER A 295 -6.68 3.41 -14.67
C SER A 295 -7.09 2.67 -15.94
N VAL A 296 -6.10 2.09 -16.60
CA VAL A 296 -6.24 1.28 -17.81
C VAL A 296 -5.68 -0.11 -17.51
N SER A 297 -6.49 -1.14 -17.73
CA SER A 297 -6.10 -2.54 -17.59
C SER A 297 -6.25 -3.24 -18.93
N TYR A 298 -5.23 -3.96 -19.36
CA TYR A 298 -5.16 -4.60 -20.66
C TYR A 298 -4.38 -5.91 -20.62
N LYS A 299 -4.58 -6.81 -21.59
CA LYS A 299 -3.80 -8.03 -21.73
C LYS A 299 -2.52 -7.76 -22.52
N SER A 300 -1.41 -8.30 -21.99
CA SER A 300 -0.08 -8.23 -22.62
C SER A 300 0.62 -9.58 -22.50
N PRO A 301 1.50 -9.97 -23.45
CA PRO A 301 2.36 -11.14 -23.30
C PRO A 301 3.20 -11.03 -22.03
N LEU A 302 3.52 -12.15 -21.40
CA LEU A 302 4.47 -12.23 -20.30
C LEU A 302 5.90 -12.08 -20.84
N ALA A 303 6.23 -10.89 -21.34
CA ALA A 303 7.51 -10.59 -21.92
C ALA A 303 7.91 -9.15 -21.62
N LEU A 304 9.12 -8.95 -21.15
CA LEU A 304 9.61 -7.60 -20.91
C LEU A 304 9.80 -6.86 -22.24
N PRO A 305 9.21 -5.66 -22.39
CA PRO A 305 9.60 -4.75 -23.45
C PRO A 305 11.10 -4.46 -23.44
N ALA A 306 11.68 -4.22 -24.59
CA ALA A 306 13.15 -4.07 -24.73
C ALA A 306 13.72 -2.90 -23.88
N ASP A 307 12.94 -1.85 -23.68
CA ASP A 307 13.29 -0.66 -22.91
C ASP A 307 12.91 -0.73 -21.42
N SER A 308 12.18 -1.79 -21.02
CA SER A 308 11.73 -1.96 -19.63
C SER A 308 12.69 -2.85 -18.84
N SER A 309 12.95 -2.48 -17.59
CA SER A 309 13.73 -3.32 -16.65
C SER A 309 12.84 -4.26 -15.84
N GLN A 310 11.56 -3.92 -15.67
CA GLN A 310 10.57 -4.72 -14.95
C GLN A 310 9.14 -4.39 -15.40
N MET A 311 8.24 -5.36 -15.25
CA MET A 311 6.82 -5.17 -15.46
C MET A 311 6.02 -6.14 -14.58
N ARG A 312 4.76 -5.79 -14.28
CA ARG A 312 3.88 -6.52 -13.35
C ARG A 312 2.63 -6.99 -14.09
N TRP A 313 2.29 -8.26 -13.91
CA TRP A 313 1.08 -8.86 -14.48
C TRP A 313 0.23 -9.53 -13.40
N LEU A 314 -1.09 -9.45 -13.56
CA LEU A 314 -2.02 -10.35 -12.92
C LEU A 314 -2.27 -11.52 -13.85
N VAL A 315 -1.95 -12.73 -13.39
CA VAL A 315 -2.16 -13.95 -14.17
C VAL A 315 -3.15 -14.83 -13.42
N LYS A 316 -4.18 -15.31 -14.14
CA LYS A 316 -5.11 -16.31 -13.59
C LYS A 316 -4.41 -17.66 -13.59
N THR A 317 -4.11 -18.18 -12.42
CA THR A 317 -3.41 -19.46 -12.25
C THR A 317 -4.24 -20.45 -11.46
N THR A 318 -4.02 -21.73 -11.76
CA THR A 318 -4.50 -22.89 -11.01
C THR A 318 -3.30 -23.65 -10.46
N LYS A 319 -3.54 -24.69 -9.67
CA LYS A 319 -2.47 -25.58 -9.18
C LYS A 319 -1.74 -26.34 -10.32
N GLU A 320 -2.28 -26.32 -11.52
CA GLU A 320 -1.76 -27.04 -12.70
C GLU A 320 -1.29 -26.05 -13.80
N SER A 321 -1.18 -24.76 -13.49
CA SER A 321 -0.72 -23.74 -14.45
C SER A 321 0.79 -23.56 -14.39
N GLY A 322 1.37 -23.36 -15.57
CA GLY A 322 2.73 -22.86 -15.78
C GLY A 322 2.72 -21.53 -16.54
N LEU A 323 3.84 -20.82 -16.51
CA LEU A 323 4.02 -19.60 -17.28
C LEU A 323 4.98 -19.83 -18.45
N VAL A 324 4.71 -19.15 -19.56
CA VAL A 324 5.65 -18.98 -20.66
C VAL A 324 6.04 -17.53 -20.71
N ILE A 325 7.33 -17.25 -20.45
CA ILE A 325 7.88 -15.90 -20.42
C ILE A 325 8.75 -15.72 -21.66
N GLY A 326 8.39 -14.72 -22.46
CA GLY A 326 9.16 -14.34 -23.65
C GLY A 326 10.28 -13.35 -23.32
N ASN A 327 11.20 -13.18 -24.29
CA ASN A 327 12.30 -12.22 -24.21
C ASN A 327 13.20 -12.41 -22.98
N THR A 328 13.39 -13.66 -22.54
CA THR A 328 14.22 -13.95 -21.37
C THR A 328 15.72 -13.88 -21.68
N THR A 329 16.49 -13.43 -20.71
CA THR A 329 17.95 -13.45 -20.66
C THR A 329 18.39 -14.32 -19.49
N PRO A 330 19.67 -14.67 -19.35
CA PRO A 330 20.17 -15.36 -18.15
C PRO A 330 19.98 -14.58 -16.84
N THR A 331 19.68 -13.28 -16.92
CA THR A 331 19.47 -12.37 -15.81
C THR A 331 17.98 -12.03 -15.58
N THR A 332 17.08 -12.66 -16.34
CA THR A 332 15.63 -12.52 -16.16
C THR A 332 15.13 -13.33 -14.97
N HIS A 333 14.34 -12.70 -14.13
CA HIS A 333 13.68 -13.31 -12.99
C HIS A 333 12.18 -13.08 -13.06
N ALA A 334 11.40 -14.03 -12.55
CA ALA A 334 9.97 -13.91 -12.37
C ALA A 334 9.60 -14.21 -10.92
N TRP A 335 9.13 -13.21 -10.21
CA TRP A 335 8.68 -13.36 -8.83
C TRP A 335 7.17 -13.41 -8.75
N LEU A 336 6.67 -14.41 -8.04
CA LEU A 336 5.29 -14.43 -7.59
C LEU A 336 5.16 -13.57 -6.33
N VAL A 337 4.33 -12.53 -6.42
CA VAL A 337 3.98 -11.70 -5.28
C VAL A 337 2.63 -12.17 -4.74
N PHE A 338 2.66 -12.80 -3.59
CA PHE A 338 1.48 -13.37 -2.96
C PHE A 338 1.14 -12.66 -1.65
N THR A 339 -0.06 -12.08 -1.60
CA THR A 339 -0.61 -11.52 -0.37
C THR A 339 -1.62 -12.50 0.20
N PRO A 340 -1.34 -13.21 1.31
CA PRO A 340 -2.27 -14.15 1.90
C PRO A 340 -3.62 -13.47 2.21
N ASN A 341 -4.72 -14.15 1.87
CA ASN A 341 -6.09 -13.79 2.25
C ASN A 341 -6.71 -12.58 1.56
N ASN A 342 -6.20 -12.09 0.42
CA ASN A 342 -6.80 -10.96 -0.32
C ASN A 342 -7.20 -9.77 0.59
N SER A 343 -6.56 -9.62 1.73
CA SER A 343 -6.86 -8.53 2.63
C SER A 343 -5.99 -7.34 2.26
N PRO A 344 -6.57 -6.23 1.85
CA PRO A 344 -5.81 -5.02 1.54
C PRO A 344 -5.02 -4.48 2.73
N TYR A 345 -5.30 -4.96 3.93
CA TYR A 345 -4.78 -4.48 5.19
C TYR A 345 -3.87 -5.50 5.92
N LYS A 346 -3.72 -6.70 5.35
CA LYS A 346 -2.76 -7.69 5.83
C LYS A 346 -1.66 -7.82 4.80
N ILE A 347 -0.69 -6.93 4.86
CA ILE A 347 0.60 -7.18 4.27
C ILE A 347 1.34 -8.12 5.22
N TYR A 348 0.89 -9.36 5.25
CA TYR A 348 1.80 -10.40 5.69
C TYR A 348 2.86 -10.53 4.61
N ASN A 349 4.10 -10.62 5.05
CA ASN A 349 5.24 -11.02 4.28
C ASN A 349 4.82 -11.63 2.95
N THR A 350 4.91 -10.85 1.89
CA THR A 350 4.67 -11.35 0.54
C THR A 350 5.58 -12.56 0.40
N LYS A 351 4.99 -13.75 0.45
CA LYS A 351 5.73 -14.96 0.14
C LYS A 351 6.13 -14.80 -1.31
N GLN A 352 7.37 -14.41 -1.53
CA GLN A 352 7.91 -14.21 -2.85
C GLN A 352 8.62 -15.48 -3.26
N TYR A 353 8.26 -15.99 -4.42
CA TYR A 353 8.91 -17.15 -5.01
C TYR A 353 9.64 -16.68 -6.25
N THR A 354 10.94 -16.92 -6.32
CA THR A 354 11.69 -16.76 -7.55
C THR A 354 11.42 -17.98 -8.41
N ILE A 355 10.89 -17.78 -9.60
CA ILE A 355 10.68 -18.82 -10.59
C ILE A 355 11.80 -18.71 -11.59
N THR A 356 12.68 -19.72 -11.63
CA THR A 356 13.76 -19.74 -12.60
C THR A 356 13.25 -20.33 -13.92
N THR A 357 13.46 -19.64 -15.03
CA THR A 357 13.10 -20.16 -16.35
C THR A 357 14.04 -21.28 -16.72
N SER A 358 13.51 -22.47 -17.09
CA SER A 358 14.29 -23.51 -17.71
C SER A 358 14.46 -23.17 -19.20
N GLU A 359 15.70 -23.15 -19.69
CA GLU A 359 16.04 -22.93 -21.10
C GLU A 359 15.39 -21.70 -21.77
N GLY A 360 15.16 -20.64 -20.99
CA GLY A 360 14.88 -19.31 -21.50
C GLY A 360 13.40 -18.93 -21.70
N THR A 361 12.42 -19.83 -21.62
CA THR A 361 11.04 -19.50 -21.99
C THR A 361 9.93 -20.00 -21.07
N SER A 362 10.21 -20.89 -20.14
CA SER A 362 9.18 -21.50 -19.30
C SER A 362 9.51 -21.41 -17.82
N CYS A 363 8.52 -21.15 -16.99
CA CYS A 363 8.65 -21.25 -15.54
C CYS A 363 7.45 -21.94 -14.91
N ILE A 364 7.67 -22.53 -13.74
CA ILE A 364 6.65 -23.23 -12.97
C ILE A 364 6.01 -22.27 -12.01
N VAL A 365 4.68 -22.37 -11.92
CA VAL A 365 3.89 -21.67 -10.90
C VAL A 365 3.82 -22.51 -9.64
N PRO A 366 4.18 -21.99 -8.46
CA PRO A 366 3.97 -22.70 -7.22
C PRO A 366 2.47 -22.96 -6.99
N ASN A 367 2.16 -24.13 -6.45
CA ASN A 367 0.80 -24.51 -6.11
C ASN A 367 0.28 -23.65 -4.94
N LEU A 368 -0.58 -22.68 -5.22
CA LEU A 368 -1.24 -21.84 -4.22
C LEU A 368 -2.50 -22.47 -3.62
N GLY A 369 -2.86 -23.70 -4.06
CA GLY A 369 -4.03 -24.44 -3.56
C GLY A 369 -5.39 -23.94 -4.05
N THR A 370 -5.47 -22.77 -4.69
CA THR A 370 -6.72 -22.16 -5.17
C THR A 370 -6.56 -21.58 -6.57
N THR A 371 -7.66 -21.58 -7.34
CA THR A 371 -7.72 -20.78 -8.57
C THR A 371 -7.82 -19.32 -8.17
N ALA A 372 -6.80 -18.52 -8.49
CA ALA A 372 -6.76 -17.13 -8.15
C ALA A 372 -6.00 -16.31 -9.21
N TYR A 373 -6.23 -15.01 -9.21
CA TYR A 373 -5.31 -14.09 -9.87
C TYR A 373 -4.12 -13.84 -8.94
N ALA A 374 -2.95 -14.16 -9.45
CA ALA A 374 -1.67 -13.94 -8.77
C ALA A 374 -0.88 -12.85 -9.48
N GLU A 375 -0.20 -12.02 -8.72
CA GLU A 375 0.68 -11.02 -9.27
C GLU A 375 2.06 -11.63 -9.53
N TYR A 376 2.56 -11.43 -10.74
CA TYR A 376 3.93 -11.76 -11.13
C TYR A 376 4.65 -10.48 -11.52
N VAL A 377 5.85 -10.30 -11.00
CA VAL A 377 6.77 -9.29 -11.48
C VAL A 377 7.90 -9.97 -12.22
N ILE A 378 8.06 -9.65 -13.50
CA ILE A 378 9.16 -10.11 -14.33
C ILE A 378 10.14 -8.94 -14.45
N PHE A 379 11.42 -9.19 -14.21
CA PHE A 379 12.45 -8.17 -14.24
C PHE A 379 13.80 -8.76 -14.67
N ASP A 380 14.69 -7.91 -15.14
CA ASP A 380 16.01 -8.28 -15.63
C ASP A 380 17.10 -7.60 -14.80
N THR A 381 17.87 -8.36 -14.03
CA THR A 381 18.96 -7.84 -13.21
C THR A 381 20.18 -7.38 -14.04
N GLY A 382 20.21 -7.66 -15.34
CA GLY A 382 21.13 -7.04 -16.28
C GLY A 382 20.81 -5.56 -16.59
N LYS A 383 19.62 -5.09 -16.20
CA LYS A 383 19.18 -3.70 -16.31
C LYS A 383 19.03 -3.08 -14.91
N GLN A 384 19.21 -1.77 -14.83
CA GLN A 384 19.02 -1.05 -13.58
C GLN A 384 17.55 -1.11 -13.13
N GLN A 385 17.33 -1.53 -11.89
CA GLN A 385 16.02 -1.55 -11.27
C GLN A 385 15.72 -0.20 -10.58
N LYS A 386 14.51 -0.09 -10.00
CA LYS A 386 14.14 1.07 -9.18
C LYS A 386 15.14 1.24 -8.04
N GLN A 387 15.47 2.50 -7.72
CA GLN A 387 16.48 2.84 -6.72
C GLN A 387 15.81 3.37 -5.45
N VAL A 388 16.39 3.03 -4.31
CA VAL A 388 16.00 3.59 -3.01
C VAL A 388 16.69 4.94 -2.77
N SER A 389 16.09 5.77 -1.92
CA SER A 389 16.73 7.01 -1.43
C SER A 389 16.97 6.90 0.08
N PHE A 390 18.08 7.45 0.55
CA PHE A 390 18.36 7.57 1.97
C PHE A 390 17.34 8.50 2.63
N ALA A 391 16.74 8.07 3.75
CA ALA A 391 15.78 8.87 4.51
C ALA A 391 16.30 9.27 5.90
N GLY A 392 17.33 8.62 6.39
CA GLY A 392 17.99 8.96 7.66
C GLY A 392 18.48 7.74 8.44
N ASN A 393 19.31 8.00 9.43
CA ASN A 393 19.62 7.02 10.47
C ASN A 393 18.49 7.03 11.51
N VAL A 394 18.19 5.87 12.07
CA VAL A 394 17.18 5.71 13.12
C VAL A 394 17.88 5.38 14.43
N ALA A 395 17.62 6.18 15.44
CA ALA A 395 18.09 5.89 16.79
C ALA A 395 17.38 4.66 17.36
N ASN A 396 18.08 3.89 18.20
CA ASN A 396 17.45 2.79 18.89
C ASN A 396 16.28 3.30 19.75
N GLN A 397 15.15 2.64 19.68
CA GLN A 397 13.92 2.96 20.36
C GLN A 397 13.14 1.69 20.72
N ASN A 398 12.28 1.75 21.75
CA ASN A 398 11.53 0.59 22.18
C ASN A 398 10.22 0.99 22.89
N LEU A 399 9.27 1.50 22.14
CA LEU A 399 7.94 1.86 22.67
C LEU A 399 7.14 0.62 23.07
N HIS A 400 7.45 -0.52 22.48
CA HIS A 400 6.86 -1.82 22.87
C HIS A 400 7.23 -2.23 24.30
N SER A 401 8.32 -1.72 24.87
CA SER A 401 8.70 -2.03 26.25
C SER A 401 8.13 -1.04 27.29
N LEU A 402 7.38 -0.01 26.85
CA LEU A 402 6.82 0.98 27.75
C LEU A 402 5.90 0.33 28.78
N ALA A 403 6.13 0.66 30.06
CA ALA A 403 5.14 0.44 31.10
C ALA A 403 3.92 1.32 30.86
N THR A 404 2.73 0.82 31.19
CA THR A 404 1.52 1.62 30.99
C THR A 404 1.49 2.84 31.90
N PRO A 405 1.52 4.08 31.34
CA PRO A 405 1.39 5.31 32.14
C PRO A 405 -0.07 5.62 32.45
N ASP A 406 -0.32 6.60 33.35
CA ASP A 406 -1.67 7.19 33.52
C ASP A 406 -2.00 8.10 32.34
N MET A 407 -1.00 8.80 31.79
CA MET A 407 -1.13 9.77 30.69
C MET A 407 -0.01 9.57 29.67
N LEU A 408 -0.40 9.52 28.39
CA LEU A 408 0.51 9.58 27.26
C LEU A 408 0.43 10.97 26.62
N VAL A 409 1.58 11.62 26.42
CA VAL A 409 1.72 12.87 25.67
C VAL A 409 2.42 12.58 24.35
N ILE A 410 1.77 12.82 23.23
CA ILE A 410 2.36 12.70 21.89
C ILE A 410 2.70 14.11 21.39
N THR A 411 3.93 14.30 20.93
CA THR A 411 4.39 15.62 20.47
C THR A 411 5.38 15.52 19.31
N THR A 412 5.82 16.68 18.81
CA THR A 412 6.87 16.81 17.79
C THR A 412 8.21 17.16 18.43
N PRO A 413 9.35 16.94 17.75
CA PRO A 413 10.67 17.34 18.30
C PRO A 413 10.73 18.80 18.72
N LYS A 414 10.10 19.70 17.96
CA LYS A 414 10.07 21.14 18.24
C LYS A 414 9.40 21.49 19.57
N LEU A 415 8.40 20.74 19.97
CA LEU A 415 7.60 21.00 21.17
C LEU A 415 7.96 20.09 22.34
N LYS A 416 8.94 19.19 22.18
CA LYS A 416 9.30 18.19 23.21
C LYS A 416 9.59 18.81 24.56
N ALA A 417 10.40 19.87 24.62
CA ALA A 417 10.74 20.54 25.87
C ALA A 417 9.52 21.14 26.60
N GLN A 418 8.54 21.63 25.86
CA GLN A 418 7.30 22.15 26.43
C GLN A 418 6.36 21.02 26.89
N ALA A 419 6.33 19.93 26.13
CA ALA A 419 5.59 18.72 26.51
C ALA A 419 6.16 18.12 27.81
N ASP A 420 7.48 18.05 27.93
CA ASP A 420 8.16 17.56 29.13
C ASP A 420 7.79 18.43 30.37
N ARG A 421 7.74 19.76 30.21
CA ARG A 421 7.33 20.66 31.30
C ARG A 421 5.89 20.41 31.77
N ILE A 422 4.96 20.11 30.83
CA ILE A 422 3.57 19.75 31.18
C ILE A 422 3.55 18.39 31.88
N ALA A 423 4.30 17.43 31.37
CA ALA A 423 4.42 16.11 31.99
C ALA A 423 4.96 16.21 33.42
N ASP A 424 6.02 17.02 33.64
CA ASP A 424 6.58 17.22 34.97
C ASP A 424 5.62 17.90 35.93
N PHE A 425 4.81 18.84 35.44
CA PHE A 425 3.73 19.45 36.25
C PHE A 425 2.74 18.37 36.74
N HIS A 426 2.24 17.52 35.84
CA HIS A 426 1.28 16.46 36.24
C HIS A 426 1.92 15.39 37.12
N ARG A 427 3.21 15.06 36.91
CA ARG A 427 3.95 14.16 37.81
C ARG A 427 4.07 14.71 39.23
N GLN A 428 4.38 16.01 39.36
CA GLN A 428 4.63 16.65 40.67
C GLN A 428 3.35 17.07 41.37
N HIS A 429 2.38 17.60 40.61
CA HIS A 429 1.16 18.18 41.18
C HIS A 429 0.06 17.13 41.36
N ASP A 430 -0.13 16.24 40.37
CA ASP A 430 -1.24 15.30 40.35
C ASP A 430 -0.81 13.88 40.72
N GLY A 431 0.49 13.63 40.89
CA GLY A 431 1.05 12.32 41.20
C GLY A 431 0.86 11.29 40.08
N MET A 432 0.66 11.77 38.84
CA MET A 432 0.46 10.91 37.68
C MET A 432 1.78 10.34 37.12
N ASP A 433 1.71 9.14 36.60
CA ASP A 433 2.76 8.60 35.75
C ASP A 433 2.51 9.07 34.30
N VAL A 434 3.38 9.91 33.77
CA VAL A 434 3.23 10.56 32.46
C VAL A 434 4.40 10.22 31.56
N GLU A 435 4.11 9.73 30.36
CA GLU A 435 5.11 9.45 29.34
C GLU A 435 4.98 10.41 28.17
N VAL A 436 6.12 10.94 27.68
CA VAL A 436 6.18 11.86 26.54
C VAL A 436 6.90 11.19 25.38
N VAL A 437 6.21 11.00 24.27
CA VAL A 437 6.67 10.26 23.09
C VAL A 437 6.64 11.16 21.86
N LEU A 438 7.67 11.06 21.03
CA LEU A 438 7.68 11.70 19.71
C LEU A 438 6.81 10.93 18.73
N GLN A 439 6.06 11.64 17.90
CA GLN A 439 5.22 11.02 16.89
C GLN A 439 6.03 10.14 15.92
N ASP A 440 7.25 10.55 15.58
CA ASP A 440 8.09 9.82 14.62
C ASP A 440 8.56 8.47 15.16
N ASP A 441 8.78 8.36 16.48
CA ASP A 441 9.09 7.09 17.12
C ASP A 441 7.89 6.13 17.04
N ILE A 442 6.66 6.67 17.19
CA ILE A 442 5.44 5.89 17.02
C ILE A 442 5.29 5.43 15.57
N PHE A 443 5.57 6.31 14.61
CA PHE A 443 5.51 5.95 13.19
C PHE A 443 6.51 4.86 12.82
N ASN A 444 7.71 4.89 13.39
CA ASN A 444 8.72 3.88 13.14
C ASN A 444 8.29 2.49 13.61
N GLU A 445 7.74 2.35 14.83
CA GLU A 445 7.35 1.05 15.40
C GLU A 445 5.96 0.59 14.95
N PHE A 446 4.95 1.48 14.95
CA PHE A 446 3.54 1.15 14.74
C PHE A 446 2.99 1.59 13.38
N GLY A 447 3.77 2.31 12.58
CA GLY A 447 3.38 2.86 11.27
C GLY A 447 4.26 2.38 10.12
N ASN A 448 5.13 1.38 10.31
CA ASN A 448 6.10 0.95 9.31
C ASN A 448 6.98 2.11 8.78
N GLY A 449 7.32 3.05 9.65
CA GLY A 449 8.09 4.24 9.31
C GLY A 449 7.31 5.33 8.60
N MET A 450 6.05 5.10 8.27
CA MET A 450 5.20 6.07 7.60
C MET A 450 4.45 6.93 8.61
N ARG A 451 4.17 8.16 8.23
CA ARG A 451 3.17 8.97 8.92
C ARG A 451 1.81 8.27 8.77
N ASP A 452 1.32 7.68 9.85
CA ASP A 452 0.04 7.01 9.91
C ASP A 452 -0.65 7.33 11.24
N VAL A 453 -1.80 7.98 11.17
CA VAL A 453 -2.57 8.38 12.36
C VAL A 453 -3.03 7.16 13.16
N PHE A 454 -3.17 6.02 12.51
CA PHE A 454 -3.56 4.78 13.20
C PHE A 454 -2.42 4.20 14.03
N ALA A 455 -1.17 4.59 13.80
CA ALA A 455 -0.04 4.23 14.65
C ALA A 455 -0.22 4.75 16.10
N TYR A 456 -0.75 5.98 16.27
CA TYR A 456 -1.12 6.49 17.60
C TYR A 456 -2.15 5.60 18.28
N ARG A 457 -3.17 5.18 17.53
CA ARG A 457 -4.20 4.28 18.04
C ARG A 457 -3.62 2.92 18.44
N GLN A 458 -2.66 2.39 17.71
CA GLN A 458 -2.04 1.09 18.04
C GLN A 458 -1.21 1.18 19.32
N LEU A 459 -0.41 2.22 19.51
CA LEU A 459 0.28 2.46 20.77
C LEU A 459 -0.70 2.57 21.94
N CYS A 460 -1.76 3.39 21.79
CA CYS A 460 -2.79 3.52 22.82
C CYS A 460 -3.50 2.19 23.10
N LYS A 461 -3.80 1.39 22.05
CA LYS A 461 -4.42 0.07 22.19
C LYS A 461 -3.50 -0.90 22.96
N MET A 462 -2.21 -0.88 22.68
CA MET A 462 -1.21 -1.66 23.39
C MET A 462 -1.20 -1.30 24.89
N LEU A 463 -1.02 -0.01 25.21
CA LEU A 463 -0.99 0.46 26.60
C LEU A 463 -2.29 0.14 27.36
N TYR A 464 -3.42 0.39 26.73
CA TYR A 464 -4.74 0.10 27.29
C TYR A 464 -4.94 -1.42 27.50
N SER A 465 -4.54 -2.26 26.56
CA SER A 465 -4.67 -3.71 26.69
C SER A 465 -3.82 -4.28 27.82
N ARG A 466 -2.67 -3.67 28.11
CA ARG A 466 -1.77 -4.06 29.20
C ARG A 466 -2.30 -3.69 30.56
N ASN A 467 -2.88 -2.48 30.70
CA ASN A 467 -3.50 -2.03 31.95
C ASN A 467 -4.62 -1.01 31.72
N PRO A 468 -5.87 -1.46 31.49
CA PRO A 468 -7.01 -0.59 31.19
C PRO A 468 -7.46 0.28 32.38
N LEU A 469 -7.05 -0.08 33.61
CA LEU A 469 -7.37 0.71 34.79
C LEU A 469 -6.40 1.88 35.00
N LYS A 470 -5.20 1.78 34.45
CA LYS A 470 -4.15 2.81 34.57
C LYS A 470 -4.16 3.80 33.41
N PHE A 471 -4.17 3.34 32.16
CA PHE A 471 -4.14 4.21 30.98
C PHE A 471 -5.45 4.97 30.82
N ARG A 472 -5.45 6.29 31.11
CA ARG A 472 -6.66 7.11 31.13
C ARG A 472 -6.63 8.33 30.25
N TYR A 473 -5.44 8.92 30.01
CA TYR A 473 -5.32 10.20 29.34
C TYR A 473 -4.39 10.11 28.15
N LEU A 474 -4.80 10.75 27.05
CA LEU A 474 -4.00 11.01 25.86
C LEU A 474 -4.00 12.51 25.60
N LEU A 475 -2.82 13.13 25.56
CA LEU A 475 -2.63 14.50 25.15
C LEU A 475 -1.89 14.54 23.82
N LEU A 476 -2.52 15.10 22.79
CA LEU A 476 -1.86 15.45 21.53
C LEU A 476 -1.37 16.88 21.66
N PHE A 477 -0.07 17.04 21.95
CA PHE A 477 0.54 18.33 22.26
C PHE A 477 1.22 18.94 21.02
N GLY A 478 0.47 19.77 20.31
CA GLY A 478 0.87 20.43 19.07
C GLY A 478 -0.35 20.86 18.24
N SER A 479 -0.09 21.46 17.08
CA SER A 479 -1.12 21.81 16.12
C SER A 479 -1.19 20.77 14.99
N GLY A 480 -2.38 20.49 14.50
CA GLY A 480 -2.59 19.65 13.32
C GLY A 480 -2.67 20.46 12.03
N ASN A 481 -2.56 19.76 10.90
CA ASN A 481 -2.73 20.31 9.57
C ASN A 481 -3.55 19.35 8.71
N TYR A 482 -4.44 19.87 7.85
CA TYR A 482 -5.16 19.03 6.89
C TYR A 482 -4.26 18.53 5.74
N ASP A 483 -3.19 19.27 5.43
CA ASP A 483 -2.17 18.84 4.46
C ASP A 483 -1.14 17.92 5.13
N ASN A 484 -1.60 16.74 5.53
CA ASN A 484 -0.75 15.77 6.22
C ASN A 484 0.46 15.26 5.41
N ARG A 485 0.45 15.47 4.09
CA ARG A 485 1.53 15.03 3.19
C ARG A 485 2.45 16.15 2.71
N GLY A 486 2.16 17.40 3.09
CA GLY A 486 2.95 18.56 2.66
C GLY A 486 2.83 18.89 1.17
N ILE A 487 1.69 18.56 0.53
CA ILE A 487 1.45 18.80 -0.89
C ILE A 487 1.49 20.30 -1.22
N PHE A 488 1.04 21.13 -0.30
CA PHE A 488 1.03 22.59 -0.44
C PHE A 488 2.28 23.28 0.09
N GLY A 489 3.33 22.51 0.44
CA GLY A 489 4.63 23.04 0.89
C GLY A 489 4.67 23.41 2.38
N GLY A 490 3.70 22.97 3.18
CA GLY A 490 3.75 23.11 4.64
C GLY A 490 4.80 22.18 5.28
N ASP A 491 5.40 22.63 6.37
CA ASP A 491 6.28 21.78 7.18
C ASP A 491 5.43 20.78 7.98
N ILE A 492 5.39 19.54 7.48
CA ILE A 492 4.65 18.47 8.12
C ILE A 492 5.35 17.89 9.36
N GLU A 493 6.67 18.06 9.49
CA GLU A 493 7.43 17.53 10.62
C GLU A 493 7.18 18.36 11.90
N GLU A 494 6.83 19.63 11.76
CA GLU A 494 6.48 20.50 12.88
C GLU A 494 5.02 20.35 13.36
N THR A 495 4.19 19.61 12.64
CA THR A 495 2.76 19.43 12.96
C THR A 495 2.45 18.00 13.37
N LEU A 496 1.54 17.84 14.34
CA LEU A 496 0.98 16.55 14.66
C LEU A 496 0.11 16.05 13.51
N LEU A 497 0.24 14.78 13.24
CA LEU A 497 -0.64 14.12 12.29
C LEU A 497 -2.06 14.05 12.87
N THR A 498 -3.06 14.47 12.08
CA THR A 498 -4.45 14.46 12.50
C THR A 498 -5.28 13.48 11.68
N TYR A 499 -6.20 12.80 12.35
CA TYR A 499 -7.19 11.98 11.65
C TYR A 499 -8.11 12.91 10.84
N GLN A 500 -8.30 12.57 9.58
CA GLN A 500 -9.19 13.28 8.68
C GLN A 500 -10.41 12.40 8.36
N THR A 501 -11.58 12.97 8.50
CA THR A 501 -12.84 12.38 8.02
C THR A 501 -13.17 12.91 6.63
N ASP A 502 -13.82 12.10 5.83
CA ASP A 502 -14.33 12.49 4.51
C ASP A 502 -15.57 13.36 4.64
#